data_1bfb602787a0d96c8377af27240ab7d3
#
_entry.id   1bfb602787a0d96c8377af27240ab7d3
#
_cell.length_a   1.000
_cell.length_b   1.000
_cell.length_c   1.000
_cell.angle_alpha   90.00
_cell.angle_beta   90.00
_cell.angle_gamma   90.00
#
_symmetry.space_group_name_H-M   'P 1'
#
loop_
_entity.id
_entity.type
_entity.pdbx_description
1 polymer ?
#
loop_
_entity_poly.entity_id
_entity_poly.type
_entity_poly.pdbx_seq_one_letter_code
_entity_poly.pdbx_strand_id
1 'polypeptide(L)'
;MSTKTVYDAFCQTATQWPNNAFLCVMPETARHYDIPAGEITYQAALNRIDALKLAYQNAGYGHGHRVGLLLENRPAFFLHWFALNALGVSVVPINADMRAAELTYLIGHSEICLAVALPQRHAGLAEAAQQADRPLALIGPDDAIPAANCAAPLQGREINSQTECGLLYTSGTTGRPKGCILPNEYYLHCGQWYATVGGMASLQPGKERMLTPLPLVHMNAMACSTLAMVTTGGCLIVLDRFHPRSWWDTVRESKATVIHYLGVMPAILMKAEPSAQDTQHSVRFGFGAGIDRSLHEPFEKRFGFPLLEAWAMTETGSGAVIIANHEPRHIGTSCFGKEQPEVEVKLVNDAGQDAGVDEHAELLVRHAGANPRYGFFADYLKDEAATQEAWADGWFHTGDVVRRDADGYLHFIDRKKNVIRRSGENIAAVEVEAVLLQHPAVKAAAVAAVPDAVRGDEVLACIVTAEGIQVDTADAREKTAHDIVKWALSQLAYYKAPGYVAFVDALPLTATNKIQRGELKKLAPTLPDTPECVNTCHMKKRQEPA
;
A
#
# COMPACT_ATOMS: atom_id res chain seq x y z
N MET A 1 -1.77 20.79 -25.24
CA MET A 1 -1.24 21.35 -23.98
C MET A 1 -0.31 20.31 -23.36
N SER A 2 0.78 20.71 -22.75
CA SER A 2 1.66 19.76 -22.03
C SER A 2 0.92 19.25 -20.79
N THR A 3 0.86 17.94 -20.59
CA THR A 3 0.26 17.32 -19.39
C THR A 3 1.16 17.62 -18.19
N LYS A 4 0.68 18.41 -17.24
CA LYS A 4 1.46 18.82 -16.07
C LYS A 4 0.94 18.23 -14.76
N THR A 5 -0.33 17.83 -14.74
CA THR A 5 -1.02 17.34 -13.55
C THR A 5 -1.80 16.06 -13.85
N VAL A 6 -2.17 15.32 -12.81
CA VAL A 6 -3.06 14.16 -12.92
C VAL A 6 -4.42 14.57 -13.49
N TYR A 7 -4.92 15.74 -13.09
CA TYR A 7 -6.17 16.30 -13.66
C TYR A 7 -6.03 16.58 -15.15
N ASP A 8 -4.90 17.15 -15.62
CA ASP A 8 -4.69 17.37 -17.07
C ASP A 8 -4.72 16.05 -17.85
N ALA A 9 -4.07 15.00 -17.32
CA ALA A 9 -4.09 13.67 -17.93
C ALA A 9 -5.53 13.14 -18.04
N PHE A 10 -6.32 13.30 -16.98
CA PHE A 10 -7.72 12.89 -16.97
C PHE A 10 -8.54 13.66 -18.01
N CYS A 11 -8.37 14.98 -18.10
CA CYS A 11 -9.05 15.83 -19.09
C CYS A 11 -8.71 15.41 -20.53
N GLN A 12 -7.44 15.11 -20.81
CA GLN A 12 -7.02 14.64 -22.15
C GLN A 12 -7.71 13.33 -22.51
N THR A 13 -7.75 12.38 -21.57
CA THR A 13 -8.40 11.09 -21.74
C THR A 13 -9.90 11.23 -21.92
N ALA A 14 -10.55 12.05 -21.10
CA ALA A 14 -11.99 12.33 -21.24
C ALA A 14 -12.34 13.00 -22.59
N THR A 15 -11.43 13.81 -23.14
CA THR A 15 -11.59 14.39 -24.48
C THR A 15 -11.44 13.34 -25.58
N GLN A 16 -10.49 12.41 -25.42
CA GLN A 16 -10.21 11.38 -26.43
C GLN A 16 -11.24 10.23 -26.41
N TRP A 17 -11.67 9.82 -25.20
CA TRP A 17 -12.57 8.68 -24.98
C TRP A 17 -13.75 9.06 -24.04
N PRO A 18 -14.59 10.06 -24.38
CA PRO A 18 -15.61 10.58 -23.47
C PRO A 18 -16.64 9.53 -23.02
N ASN A 19 -16.94 8.57 -23.90
CA ASN A 19 -17.95 7.54 -23.67
C ASN A 19 -17.40 6.23 -23.09
N ASN A 20 -16.07 6.08 -23.00
CA ASN A 20 -15.49 4.92 -22.34
C ASN A 20 -15.80 4.96 -20.84
N ALA A 21 -16.02 3.79 -20.25
CA ALA A 21 -16.11 3.69 -18.80
C ALA A 21 -14.75 4.02 -18.19
N PHE A 22 -14.74 4.96 -17.24
CA PHE A 22 -13.61 5.23 -16.37
C PHE A 22 -13.63 4.28 -15.17
N LEU A 23 -14.79 4.20 -14.49
CA LEU A 23 -15.00 3.33 -13.33
C LEU A 23 -16.14 2.35 -13.60
N CYS A 24 -16.01 1.14 -13.05
CA CYS A 24 -17.10 0.17 -13.00
C CYS A 24 -17.27 -0.28 -11.54
N VAL A 25 -18.45 -0.05 -10.98
CA VAL A 25 -18.84 -0.47 -9.64
C VAL A 25 -19.61 -1.78 -9.75
N MET A 26 -19.04 -2.86 -9.26
CA MET A 26 -19.65 -4.18 -9.30
C MET A 26 -20.81 -4.29 -8.30
N PRO A 27 -21.85 -5.12 -8.55
CA PRO A 27 -23.03 -5.20 -7.69
C PRO A 27 -22.73 -5.56 -6.23
N GLU A 28 -21.73 -6.39 -5.95
CA GLU A 28 -21.33 -6.75 -4.59
C GLU A 28 -20.71 -5.54 -3.86
N THR A 29 -19.79 -4.84 -4.51
CA THR A 29 -19.19 -3.59 -4.01
C THR A 29 -20.24 -2.49 -3.82
N ALA A 30 -21.19 -2.37 -4.76
CA ALA A 30 -22.29 -1.41 -4.68
C ALA A 30 -23.15 -1.63 -3.44
N ARG A 31 -23.51 -2.88 -3.16
CA ARG A 31 -24.27 -3.24 -1.94
C ARG A 31 -23.46 -2.97 -0.67
N HIS A 32 -22.16 -3.30 -0.66
CA HIS A 32 -21.32 -3.07 0.51
C HIS A 32 -21.17 -1.59 0.83
N TYR A 33 -21.08 -0.76 -0.21
CA TYR A 33 -20.89 0.67 -0.08
C TYR A 33 -22.18 1.49 -0.01
N ASP A 34 -23.33 0.87 -0.22
CA ASP A 34 -24.64 1.53 -0.37
C ASP A 34 -24.61 2.64 -1.44
N ILE A 35 -24.11 2.28 -2.63
CA ILE A 35 -24.02 3.17 -3.80
C ILE A 35 -24.56 2.46 -5.04
N PRO A 36 -24.91 3.21 -6.12
CA PRO A 36 -25.33 2.60 -7.37
C PRO A 36 -24.24 1.73 -8.02
N ALA A 37 -24.65 0.54 -8.50
CA ALA A 37 -23.81 -0.27 -9.38
C ALA A 37 -23.82 0.27 -10.81
N GLY A 38 -22.77 -0.06 -11.58
CA GLY A 38 -22.69 0.27 -13.00
C GLY A 38 -21.44 1.06 -13.37
N GLU A 39 -21.45 1.57 -14.60
CA GLU A 39 -20.29 2.27 -15.16
C GLU A 39 -20.44 3.78 -15.08
N ILE A 40 -19.32 4.46 -14.82
CA ILE A 40 -19.20 5.92 -14.88
C ILE A 40 -18.24 6.23 -16.02
N THR A 41 -18.74 6.93 -17.06
CA THR A 41 -17.91 7.30 -18.21
C THR A 41 -16.90 8.41 -17.84
N TYR A 42 -15.83 8.54 -18.63
CA TYR A 42 -14.86 9.64 -18.48
C TYR A 42 -15.55 11.01 -18.52
N GLN A 43 -16.50 11.23 -19.44
CA GLN A 43 -17.23 12.51 -19.52
C GLN A 43 -18.11 12.76 -18.29
N ALA A 44 -18.82 11.73 -17.80
CA ALA A 44 -19.67 11.87 -16.61
C ALA A 44 -18.81 12.16 -15.36
N ALA A 45 -17.66 11.50 -15.24
CA ALA A 45 -16.71 11.78 -14.16
C ALA A 45 -16.14 13.19 -14.27
N LEU A 46 -15.71 13.63 -15.47
CA LEU A 46 -15.17 14.99 -15.69
C LEU A 46 -16.16 16.07 -15.27
N ASN A 47 -17.44 15.94 -15.65
CA ASN A 47 -18.47 16.89 -15.27
C ASN A 47 -18.61 17.03 -13.75
N ARG A 48 -18.52 15.91 -13.02
CA ARG A 48 -18.58 15.90 -11.54
C ARG A 48 -17.29 16.48 -10.93
N ILE A 49 -16.13 16.13 -11.48
CA ILE A 49 -14.82 16.65 -11.07
C ILE A 49 -14.79 18.17 -11.21
N ASP A 50 -15.26 18.72 -12.34
CA ASP A 50 -15.27 20.17 -12.57
C ASP A 50 -16.23 20.91 -11.63
N ALA A 51 -17.38 20.32 -11.32
CA ALA A 51 -18.30 20.86 -10.32
C ALA A 51 -17.65 20.90 -8.92
N LEU A 52 -17.00 19.83 -8.50
CA LEU A 52 -16.27 19.77 -7.22
C LEU A 52 -15.10 20.76 -7.20
N LYS A 53 -14.32 20.83 -8.28
CA LYS A 53 -13.21 21.80 -8.42
C LYS A 53 -13.70 23.23 -8.19
N LEU A 54 -14.81 23.63 -8.84
CA LEU A 54 -15.38 24.95 -8.66
C LEU A 54 -15.85 25.17 -7.21
N ALA A 55 -16.47 24.17 -6.58
CA ALA A 55 -16.89 24.24 -5.18
C ALA A 55 -15.70 24.41 -4.23
N TYR A 56 -14.63 23.63 -4.38
CA TYR A 56 -13.40 23.78 -3.60
C TYR A 56 -12.73 25.14 -3.81
N GLN A 57 -12.65 25.60 -5.06
CA GLN A 57 -12.07 26.91 -5.39
C GLN A 57 -12.85 28.05 -4.74
N ASN A 58 -14.19 28.02 -4.82
CA ASN A 58 -15.07 29.05 -4.20
C ASN A 58 -14.98 29.00 -2.67
N ALA A 59 -14.72 27.86 -2.07
CA ALA A 59 -14.50 27.69 -0.64
C ALA A 59 -13.09 28.14 -0.17
N GLY A 60 -12.19 28.51 -1.10
CA GLY A 60 -10.84 28.98 -0.78
C GLY A 60 -9.75 27.93 -0.67
N TYR A 61 -10.02 26.68 -1.10
CA TYR A 61 -8.97 25.64 -1.18
C TYR A 61 -8.10 25.85 -2.43
N GLY A 62 -6.80 25.57 -2.31
CA GLY A 62 -5.85 25.76 -3.40
C GLY A 62 -4.46 25.28 -3.08
N HIS A 63 -3.50 25.65 -3.92
CA HIS A 63 -2.12 25.17 -3.92
C HIS A 63 -1.47 25.22 -2.52
N GLY A 64 -0.91 24.09 -2.09
CA GLY A 64 -0.24 23.93 -0.80
C GLY A 64 -1.14 23.43 0.34
N HIS A 65 -2.46 23.33 0.13
CA HIS A 65 -3.34 22.68 1.09
C HIS A 65 -3.27 21.16 0.97
N ARG A 66 -3.61 20.47 2.07
CA ARG A 66 -3.78 19.02 2.11
C ARG A 66 -5.17 18.67 2.60
N VAL A 67 -5.81 17.70 1.92
CA VAL A 67 -7.16 17.20 2.24
C VAL A 67 -7.10 15.68 2.46
N GLY A 68 -7.61 15.23 3.61
CA GLY A 68 -7.73 13.83 3.94
C GLY A 68 -8.88 13.16 3.16
N LEU A 69 -8.67 11.98 2.62
CA LEU A 69 -9.71 11.18 1.97
C LEU A 69 -9.87 9.84 2.71
N LEU A 70 -10.93 9.71 3.51
CA LEU A 70 -11.33 8.46 4.19
C LEU A 70 -12.56 7.90 3.48
N LEU A 71 -12.37 7.51 2.22
CA LEU A 71 -13.43 7.09 1.30
C LEU A 71 -13.28 5.65 0.80
N GLU A 72 -12.25 4.95 1.28
CA GLU A 72 -11.92 3.59 0.80
C GLU A 72 -11.79 3.57 -0.74
N ASN A 73 -12.34 2.52 -1.40
CA ASN A 73 -12.30 2.36 -2.85
C ASN A 73 -13.57 2.90 -3.55
N ARG A 74 -14.24 3.90 -2.99
CA ARG A 74 -15.46 4.49 -3.59
C ARG A 74 -15.15 5.39 -4.79
N PRO A 75 -16.05 5.50 -5.78
CA PRO A 75 -15.90 6.47 -6.88
C PRO A 75 -15.65 7.90 -6.42
N ALA A 76 -16.24 8.32 -5.30
CA ALA A 76 -16.05 9.64 -4.72
C ALA A 76 -14.57 9.95 -4.44
N PHE A 77 -13.74 8.94 -4.08
CA PHE A 77 -12.30 9.14 -3.88
C PHE A 77 -11.63 9.77 -5.11
N PHE A 78 -11.88 9.24 -6.30
CA PHE A 78 -11.31 9.72 -7.55
C PHE A 78 -11.81 11.10 -7.91
N LEU A 79 -13.11 11.37 -7.72
CA LEU A 79 -13.72 12.63 -8.04
C LEU A 79 -13.15 13.77 -7.18
N HIS A 80 -13.04 13.57 -5.88
CA HIS A 80 -12.40 14.52 -4.98
C HIS A 80 -10.91 14.67 -5.26
N TRP A 81 -10.18 13.56 -5.44
CA TRP A 81 -8.76 13.62 -5.73
C TRP A 81 -8.46 14.47 -6.97
N PHE A 82 -9.11 14.19 -8.10
CA PHE A 82 -8.84 14.93 -9.34
C PHE A 82 -9.29 16.39 -9.26
N ALA A 83 -10.41 16.69 -8.60
CA ALA A 83 -10.87 18.05 -8.37
C ALA A 83 -9.87 18.87 -7.52
N LEU A 84 -9.36 18.28 -6.45
CA LEU A 84 -8.35 18.87 -5.57
C LEU A 84 -7.02 19.04 -6.29
N ASN A 85 -6.59 18.02 -7.04
CA ASN A 85 -5.34 18.06 -7.83
C ASN A 85 -5.35 19.20 -8.86
N ALA A 86 -6.49 19.46 -9.51
CA ALA A 86 -6.65 20.60 -10.43
C ALA A 86 -6.36 21.96 -9.78
N LEU A 87 -6.48 22.06 -8.47
CA LEU A 87 -6.22 23.27 -7.66
C LEU A 87 -4.84 23.24 -6.98
N GLY A 88 -4.02 22.24 -7.23
CA GLY A 88 -2.73 22.04 -6.55
C GLY A 88 -2.85 21.65 -5.08
N VAL A 89 -4.00 21.12 -4.68
CA VAL A 89 -4.23 20.56 -3.35
C VAL A 89 -3.78 19.09 -3.34
N SER A 90 -2.98 18.73 -2.36
CA SER A 90 -2.55 17.34 -2.15
C SER A 90 -3.60 16.54 -1.38
N VAL A 91 -3.80 15.29 -1.75
CA VAL A 91 -4.68 14.40 -1.00
C VAL A 91 -3.87 13.49 -0.07
N VAL A 92 -4.45 13.23 1.09
CA VAL A 92 -3.91 12.29 2.08
C VAL A 92 -4.89 11.14 2.22
N PRO A 93 -4.67 10.02 1.52
CA PRO A 93 -5.50 8.83 1.68
C PRO A 93 -5.40 8.29 3.11
N ILE A 94 -6.54 8.08 3.75
CA ILE A 94 -6.61 7.59 5.13
C ILE A 94 -7.14 6.16 5.11
N ASN A 95 -6.38 5.23 5.69
CA ASN A 95 -6.82 3.84 5.80
C ASN A 95 -7.98 3.73 6.80
N ALA A 96 -9.07 3.09 6.36
CA ALA A 96 -10.29 2.93 7.16
C ALA A 96 -10.08 2.07 8.42
N ASP A 97 -9.02 1.27 8.46
CA ASP A 97 -8.69 0.40 9.61
C ASP A 97 -7.84 1.11 10.68
N MET A 98 -7.38 2.37 10.43
CA MET A 98 -6.63 3.16 11.42
C MET A 98 -7.41 3.40 12.69
N ARG A 99 -6.71 3.36 13.83
CA ARG A 99 -7.25 3.63 15.16
C ARG A 99 -6.97 5.08 15.58
N ALA A 100 -7.59 5.50 16.69
CA ALA A 100 -7.52 6.87 17.18
C ALA A 100 -6.08 7.42 17.28
N ALA A 101 -5.13 6.66 17.86
CA ALA A 101 -3.74 7.09 17.97
C ALA A 101 -3.04 7.25 16.60
N GLU A 102 -3.33 6.37 15.63
CA GLU A 102 -2.79 6.45 14.27
C GLU A 102 -3.38 7.65 13.53
N LEU A 103 -4.70 7.88 13.67
CA LEU A 103 -5.38 9.04 13.09
C LEU A 103 -4.87 10.34 13.68
N THR A 104 -4.71 10.41 15.02
CA THR A 104 -4.13 11.58 15.71
C THR A 104 -2.75 11.93 15.16
N TYR A 105 -1.88 10.91 15.01
CA TYR A 105 -0.57 11.12 14.41
C TYR A 105 -0.66 11.60 12.95
N LEU A 106 -1.45 10.91 12.13
CA LEU A 106 -1.59 11.27 10.70
C LEU A 106 -2.11 12.72 10.55
N ILE A 107 -3.17 13.10 11.26
CA ILE A 107 -3.76 14.45 11.20
C ILE A 107 -2.75 15.51 11.64
N GLY A 108 -2.09 15.29 12.78
CA GLY A 108 -1.09 16.22 13.30
C GLY A 108 0.13 16.36 12.40
N HIS A 109 0.60 15.26 11.81
CA HIS A 109 1.80 15.23 10.98
C HIS A 109 1.55 15.76 9.56
N SER A 110 0.44 15.34 8.92
CA SER A 110 0.10 15.74 7.55
C SER A 110 -0.44 17.15 7.43
N GLU A 111 -0.97 17.71 8.53
CA GLU A 111 -1.58 19.05 8.57
C GLU A 111 -2.75 19.22 7.59
N ILE A 112 -3.55 18.15 7.41
CA ILE A 112 -4.79 18.25 6.65
C ILE A 112 -5.74 19.28 7.28
N CYS A 113 -6.38 20.10 6.46
CA CYS A 113 -7.32 21.13 6.93
C CYS A 113 -8.79 20.76 6.71
N LEU A 114 -9.04 19.74 5.92
CA LEU A 114 -10.34 19.14 5.64
C LEU A 114 -10.18 17.63 5.53
N ALA A 115 -11.16 16.86 5.97
CA ALA A 115 -11.28 15.46 5.59
C ALA A 115 -12.65 15.17 4.99
N VAL A 116 -12.65 14.48 3.84
CA VAL A 116 -13.84 13.93 3.21
C VAL A 116 -13.97 12.49 3.69
N ALA A 117 -15.04 12.20 4.41
CA ALA A 117 -15.27 10.91 5.04
C ALA A 117 -16.78 10.63 5.15
N LEU A 118 -17.13 9.35 5.28
CA LEU A 118 -18.52 9.00 5.55
C LEU A 118 -18.94 9.50 6.95
N PRO A 119 -20.22 9.89 7.16
CA PRO A 119 -20.68 10.48 8.43
C PRO A 119 -20.35 9.64 9.68
N GLN A 120 -20.39 8.31 9.56
CA GLN A 120 -20.04 7.40 10.66
C GLN A 120 -18.57 7.46 11.09
N ARG A 121 -17.70 8.09 10.29
CA ARG A 121 -16.27 8.29 10.59
C ARG A 121 -15.96 9.64 11.22
N HIS A 122 -16.92 10.57 11.19
CA HIS A 122 -16.70 11.95 11.63
C HIS A 122 -16.35 12.06 13.11
N ALA A 123 -17.02 11.31 13.98
CA ALA A 123 -16.74 11.36 15.42
C ALA A 123 -15.29 10.97 15.75
N GLY A 124 -14.79 9.88 15.17
CA GLY A 124 -13.40 9.43 15.40
C GLY A 124 -12.36 10.38 14.80
N LEU A 125 -12.64 10.98 13.64
CA LEU A 125 -11.76 12.00 13.03
C LEU A 125 -11.76 13.28 13.86
N ALA A 126 -12.90 13.74 14.37
CA ALA A 126 -13.01 14.92 15.21
C ALA A 126 -12.23 14.75 16.52
N GLU A 127 -12.38 13.61 17.18
CA GLU A 127 -11.62 13.28 18.40
C GLU A 127 -10.11 13.24 18.12
N ALA A 128 -9.67 12.58 17.06
CA ALA A 128 -8.28 12.52 16.67
C ALA A 128 -7.70 13.91 16.34
N ALA A 129 -8.48 14.77 15.68
CA ALA A 129 -8.11 16.15 15.37
C ALA A 129 -7.96 17.00 16.65
N GLN A 130 -8.86 16.83 17.62
CA GLN A 130 -8.78 17.49 18.91
C GLN A 130 -7.51 17.02 19.68
N GLN A 131 -7.23 15.72 19.70
CA GLN A 131 -6.01 15.18 20.34
C GLN A 131 -4.72 15.65 19.64
N ALA A 132 -4.77 15.88 18.33
CA ALA A 132 -3.65 16.43 17.55
C ALA A 132 -3.50 17.95 17.67
N ASP A 133 -4.40 18.64 18.38
CA ASP A 133 -4.49 20.09 18.46
C ASP A 133 -4.55 20.76 17.06
N ARG A 134 -5.41 20.20 16.17
CA ARG A 134 -5.55 20.67 14.79
C ARG A 134 -7.02 20.97 14.44
N PRO A 135 -7.32 22.17 13.92
CA PRO A 135 -8.64 22.41 13.34
C PRO A 135 -8.81 21.55 12.10
N LEU A 136 -9.85 20.74 12.06
CA LEU A 136 -10.19 19.87 10.94
C LEU A 136 -11.67 20.01 10.59
N ALA A 137 -11.96 20.48 9.39
CA ALA A 137 -13.31 20.42 8.86
C ALA A 137 -13.62 18.98 8.38
N LEU A 138 -14.87 18.54 8.57
CA LEU A 138 -15.33 17.21 8.18
C LEU A 138 -16.55 17.32 7.30
N ILE A 139 -16.55 16.62 6.17
CA ILE A 139 -17.67 16.55 5.24
C ILE A 139 -17.88 15.13 4.73
N GLY A 140 -19.11 14.81 4.35
CA GLY A 140 -19.45 13.65 3.53
C GLY A 140 -19.04 13.85 2.07
N PRO A 141 -19.04 12.78 1.26
CA PRO A 141 -18.61 12.84 -0.14
C PRO A 141 -19.50 13.71 -1.06
N ASP A 142 -20.74 13.95 -0.67
CA ASP A 142 -21.69 14.74 -1.45
C ASP A 142 -22.14 16.03 -0.71
N ASP A 143 -21.49 16.35 0.43
CA ASP A 143 -21.82 17.52 1.22
C ASP A 143 -21.28 18.83 0.58
N ALA A 144 -21.85 19.97 0.97
CA ALA A 144 -21.33 21.26 0.60
C ALA A 144 -19.92 21.48 1.18
N ILE A 145 -19.03 22.03 0.38
CA ILE A 145 -17.65 22.32 0.78
C ILE A 145 -17.65 23.56 1.70
N PRO A 146 -17.20 23.45 2.97
CA PRO A 146 -17.12 24.58 3.88
C PRO A 146 -15.98 25.52 3.48
N ALA A 147 -16.06 26.78 3.86
CA ALA A 147 -14.97 27.74 3.68
C ALA A 147 -13.67 27.20 4.33
N ALA A 148 -12.56 27.33 3.63
CA ALA A 148 -11.27 26.88 4.11
C ALA A 148 -10.88 27.63 5.39
N ASN A 149 -10.63 26.88 6.47
CA ASN A 149 -10.17 27.40 7.76
C ASN A 149 -8.69 27.01 7.98
N CYS A 150 -7.83 27.44 7.06
CA CYS A 150 -6.39 27.17 7.07
C CYS A 150 -5.63 28.36 6.45
N ALA A 151 -4.31 28.27 6.36
CA ALA A 151 -3.51 29.30 5.72
C ALA A 151 -3.99 29.56 4.28
N ALA A 152 -3.83 30.78 3.78
CA ALA A 152 -4.18 31.06 2.39
C ALA A 152 -3.37 30.21 1.42
N PRO A 153 -3.95 29.82 0.25
CA PRO A 153 -3.21 29.09 -0.77
C PRO A 153 -1.95 29.83 -1.22
N LEU A 154 -0.93 29.09 -1.62
CA LEU A 154 0.31 29.65 -2.15
C LEU A 154 0.02 30.47 -3.42
N GLN A 155 0.32 31.75 -3.36
CA GLN A 155 0.10 32.67 -4.49
C GLN A 155 1.32 32.72 -5.41
N GLY A 156 1.10 32.93 -6.71
CA GLY A 156 2.17 33.15 -7.70
C GLY A 156 2.99 31.90 -8.04
N ARG A 157 2.64 30.73 -7.52
CA ARG A 157 3.26 29.46 -7.91
C ARG A 157 2.39 28.71 -8.90
N GLU A 158 2.95 28.37 -10.06
CA GLU A 158 2.30 27.56 -11.07
C GLU A 158 2.12 26.12 -10.56
N ILE A 159 0.94 25.54 -10.79
CA ILE A 159 0.68 24.12 -10.57
C ILE A 159 1.31 23.35 -11.73
N ASN A 160 2.22 22.42 -11.43
CA ASN A 160 3.00 21.72 -12.44
C ASN A 160 3.33 20.29 -12.00
N SER A 161 4.21 19.61 -12.74
CA SER A 161 4.60 18.23 -12.47
C SER A 161 5.28 18.03 -11.11
N GLN A 162 5.90 19.04 -10.54
CA GLN A 162 6.56 18.98 -9.23
C GLN A 162 5.62 19.37 -8.06
N THR A 163 4.40 19.83 -8.35
CA THR A 163 3.41 20.11 -7.31
C THR A 163 2.99 18.82 -6.61
N GLU A 164 2.97 18.83 -5.27
CA GLU A 164 2.51 17.70 -4.46
C GLU A 164 1.08 17.31 -4.86
N CYS A 165 0.90 16.04 -5.24
CA CYS A 165 -0.38 15.47 -5.67
C CYS A 165 -0.99 14.58 -4.59
N GLY A 166 -0.15 13.89 -3.83
CA GLY A 166 -0.57 13.01 -2.75
C GLY A 166 0.50 12.83 -1.70
N LEU A 167 0.06 12.56 -0.48
CA LEU A 167 0.92 12.21 0.65
C LEU A 167 0.53 10.82 1.15
N LEU A 168 1.33 9.82 0.82
CA LEU A 168 1.09 8.44 1.22
C LEU A 168 1.97 8.05 2.40
N TYR A 169 1.36 7.43 3.41
CA TYR A 169 2.07 6.98 4.60
C TYR A 169 2.55 5.54 4.44
N THR A 170 3.86 5.34 4.65
CA THR A 170 4.49 4.01 4.69
C THR A 170 4.87 3.64 6.11
N SER A 171 4.89 2.33 6.42
CA SER A 171 5.35 1.85 7.72
C SER A 171 6.85 2.12 7.88
N GLY A 172 7.19 3.14 8.67
CA GLY A 172 8.58 3.51 8.97
C GLY A 172 9.32 2.42 9.74
N THR A 173 10.62 2.34 9.52
CA THR A 173 11.53 1.43 10.26
C THR A 173 11.87 1.96 11.65
N THR A 174 11.54 3.21 11.94
CA THR A 174 11.83 3.93 13.20
C THR A 174 10.65 3.97 14.19
N GLY A 175 9.53 3.28 13.89
CA GLY A 175 8.38 3.13 14.77
C GLY A 175 7.20 4.04 14.46
N ARG A 176 7.37 5.11 13.69
CA ARG A 176 6.25 5.95 13.21
C ARG A 176 6.16 5.92 11.69
N PRO A 177 4.94 5.90 11.10
CA PRO A 177 4.77 5.97 9.67
C PRO A 177 5.40 7.23 9.07
N LYS A 178 6.08 7.09 7.93
CA LYS A 178 6.65 8.21 7.18
C LYS A 178 5.69 8.64 6.08
N GLY A 179 5.49 9.93 5.90
CA GLY A 179 4.68 10.47 4.81
C GLY A 179 5.55 10.72 3.58
N CYS A 180 5.34 9.96 2.52
CA CYS A 180 6.00 10.15 1.23
C CYS A 180 5.29 11.25 0.45
N ILE A 181 5.97 12.33 0.16
CA ILE A 181 5.48 13.42 -0.69
C ILE A 181 5.58 12.97 -2.15
N LEU A 182 4.44 12.81 -2.81
CA LEU A 182 4.35 12.33 -4.18
C LEU A 182 3.87 13.47 -5.10
N PRO A 183 4.75 13.97 -6.00
CA PRO A 183 4.40 15.02 -6.96
C PRO A 183 3.54 14.47 -8.11
N ASN A 184 2.95 15.35 -8.92
CA ASN A 184 2.24 14.94 -10.13
C ASN A 184 3.11 14.07 -11.06
N GLU A 185 4.39 14.38 -11.19
CA GLU A 185 5.36 13.62 -11.99
C GLU A 185 5.37 12.13 -11.63
N TYR A 186 5.34 11.82 -10.34
CA TYR A 186 5.28 10.45 -9.83
C TYR A 186 4.11 9.66 -10.41
N TYR A 187 2.90 10.24 -10.36
CA TYR A 187 1.67 9.60 -10.86
C TYR A 187 1.64 9.53 -12.38
N LEU A 188 2.00 10.61 -13.05
CA LEU A 188 2.04 10.66 -14.52
C LEU A 188 3.05 9.66 -15.09
N HIS A 189 4.21 9.54 -14.44
CA HIS A 189 5.21 8.56 -14.81
C HIS A 189 4.70 7.12 -14.63
N CYS A 190 3.96 6.82 -13.53
CA CYS A 190 3.34 5.51 -13.34
C CYS A 190 2.39 5.15 -14.50
N GLY A 191 1.54 6.08 -14.91
CA GLY A 191 0.64 5.85 -16.06
C GLY A 191 1.38 5.63 -17.36
N GLN A 192 2.37 6.48 -17.65
CA GLN A 192 3.18 6.37 -18.86
C GLN A 192 4.00 5.08 -18.89
N TRP A 193 4.67 4.75 -17.78
CA TRP A 193 5.43 3.52 -17.66
C TRP A 193 4.57 2.30 -17.96
N TYR A 194 3.39 2.19 -17.32
CA TYR A 194 2.52 1.03 -17.51
C TYR A 194 1.96 0.95 -18.93
N ALA A 195 1.67 2.09 -19.57
CA ALA A 195 1.22 2.14 -20.96
C ALA A 195 2.30 1.70 -21.96
N THR A 196 3.58 1.78 -21.60
CA THR A 196 4.72 1.55 -22.50
C THR A 196 5.62 0.38 -22.12
N VAL A 197 5.45 -0.24 -20.94
CA VAL A 197 6.32 -1.32 -20.44
C VAL A 197 6.37 -2.55 -21.37
N GLY A 198 5.32 -2.79 -22.14
CA GLY A 198 5.28 -3.81 -23.19
C GLY A 198 5.33 -5.25 -22.70
N GLY A 199 5.79 -6.16 -23.56
CA GLY A 199 5.83 -7.59 -23.26
C GLY A 199 4.46 -8.16 -22.90
N MET A 200 4.41 -9.07 -21.96
CA MET A 200 3.15 -9.67 -21.46
C MET A 200 2.27 -8.66 -20.71
N ALA A 201 2.85 -7.54 -20.22
CA ALA A 201 2.10 -6.47 -19.55
C ALA A 201 1.52 -5.41 -20.51
N SER A 202 1.59 -5.63 -21.81
CA SER A 202 1.10 -4.67 -22.82
C SER A 202 -0.38 -4.35 -22.64
N LEU A 203 -0.69 -3.05 -22.56
CA LEU A 203 -2.06 -2.54 -22.48
C LEU A 203 -2.58 -2.14 -23.87
N GLN A 204 -3.87 -2.33 -24.10
CA GLN A 204 -4.56 -1.97 -25.35
C GLN A 204 -5.36 -0.68 -25.13
N PRO A 205 -4.94 0.47 -25.71
CA PRO A 205 -5.62 1.74 -25.50
C PRO A 205 -7.12 1.69 -25.82
N GLY A 206 -7.93 2.26 -24.95
CA GLY A 206 -9.39 2.30 -25.05
C GLY A 206 -10.13 0.99 -24.80
N LYS A 207 -9.44 -0.10 -24.51
CA LYS A 207 -10.05 -1.44 -24.39
C LYS A 207 -9.87 -2.13 -23.03
N GLU A 208 -8.90 -1.70 -22.23
CA GLU A 208 -8.57 -2.40 -21.00
C GLU A 208 -9.65 -2.25 -19.92
N ARG A 209 -9.82 -3.32 -19.18
CA ARG A 209 -10.66 -3.39 -17.99
C ARG A 209 -9.84 -4.00 -16.86
N MET A 210 -9.35 -3.16 -15.98
CA MET A 210 -8.44 -3.55 -14.90
C MET A 210 -9.20 -3.74 -13.60
N LEU A 211 -9.19 -4.97 -13.09
CA LEU A 211 -9.81 -5.33 -11.82
C LEU A 211 -8.77 -5.28 -10.69
N THR A 212 -9.07 -4.53 -9.65
CA THR A 212 -8.23 -4.48 -8.45
C THR A 212 -9.06 -4.47 -7.16
N PRO A 213 -8.76 -5.34 -6.20
CA PRO A 213 -9.31 -5.28 -4.84
C PRO A 213 -8.37 -4.51 -3.89
N LEU A 214 -7.27 -3.96 -4.41
CA LEU A 214 -6.24 -3.31 -3.58
C LEU A 214 -6.70 -1.94 -3.12
N PRO A 215 -6.36 -1.54 -1.87
CA PRO A 215 -6.81 -0.26 -1.33
C PRO A 215 -6.14 0.95 -2.00
N LEU A 216 -6.91 2.02 -2.23
CA LEU A 216 -6.43 3.30 -2.78
C LEU A 216 -5.48 4.06 -1.85
N VAL A 217 -5.29 3.61 -0.62
CA VAL A 217 -4.27 4.16 0.30
C VAL A 217 -2.85 3.68 -0.05
N HIS A 218 -2.70 2.76 -1.01
CA HIS A 218 -1.41 2.25 -1.47
C HIS A 218 -1.12 2.64 -2.92
N MET A 219 0.15 2.83 -3.22
CA MET A 219 0.61 3.28 -4.53
C MET A 219 0.18 2.37 -5.69
N ASN A 220 0.07 1.04 -5.46
CA ASN A 220 -0.34 0.11 -6.52
C ASN A 220 -1.72 0.48 -7.08
N ALA A 221 -2.75 0.64 -6.22
CA ALA A 221 -4.09 0.99 -6.68
C ALA A 221 -4.18 2.47 -7.08
N MET A 222 -3.66 3.38 -6.24
CA MET A 222 -3.81 4.82 -6.48
C MET A 222 -2.97 5.31 -7.65
N ALA A 223 -1.69 4.93 -7.74
CA ALA A 223 -0.83 5.38 -8.82
C ALA A 223 -0.84 4.43 -10.02
N CYS A 224 -0.41 3.16 -9.84
CA CYS A 224 -0.23 2.26 -10.98
C CYS A 224 -1.56 1.90 -11.65
N SER A 225 -2.53 1.34 -10.91
CA SER A 225 -3.81 0.93 -11.51
C SER A 225 -4.58 2.10 -12.09
N THR A 226 -4.72 3.18 -11.32
CA THR A 226 -5.53 4.33 -11.72
C THR A 226 -4.92 5.04 -12.92
N LEU A 227 -3.62 5.37 -12.85
CA LEU A 227 -3.01 6.13 -13.94
C LEU A 227 -2.77 5.28 -15.20
N ALA A 228 -2.59 3.95 -15.07
CA ALA A 228 -2.60 3.06 -16.24
C ALA A 228 -3.94 3.18 -17.02
N MET A 229 -5.07 3.13 -16.32
CA MET A 229 -6.38 3.25 -16.97
C MET A 229 -6.63 4.67 -17.47
N VAL A 230 -6.28 5.70 -16.71
CA VAL A 230 -6.37 7.09 -17.17
C VAL A 230 -5.52 7.32 -18.42
N THR A 231 -4.26 6.86 -18.45
CA THR A 231 -3.37 7.09 -19.61
C THR A 231 -3.83 6.35 -20.85
N THR A 232 -4.44 5.18 -20.69
CA THR A 232 -4.85 4.32 -21.83
C THR A 232 -6.33 4.42 -22.20
N GLY A 233 -7.14 5.21 -21.48
CA GLY A 233 -8.59 5.31 -21.71
C GLY A 233 -9.35 4.02 -21.35
N GLY A 234 -8.80 3.22 -20.43
CA GLY A 234 -9.38 1.98 -19.94
C GLY A 234 -10.35 2.18 -18.78
N CYS A 235 -10.98 1.08 -18.36
CA CYS A 235 -11.92 1.03 -17.24
C CYS A 235 -11.26 0.46 -15.99
N LEU A 236 -11.31 1.17 -14.87
CA LEU A 236 -10.88 0.67 -13.57
C LEU A 236 -12.08 0.08 -12.81
N ILE A 237 -11.96 -1.18 -12.44
CA ILE A 237 -12.96 -1.93 -11.65
C ILE A 237 -12.38 -2.07 -10.25
N VAL A 238 -12.78 -1.18 -9.35
CA VAL A 238 -12.27 -1.14 -7.97
C VAL A 238 -13.27 -1.82 -7.06
N LEU A 239 -12.83 -2.87 -6.38
CA LEU A 239 -13.65 -3.58 -5.39
C LEU A 239 -13.44 -2.97 -4.01
N ASP A 240 -14.44 -3.12 -3.13
CA ASP A 240 -14.30 -2.77 -1.71
C ASP A 240 -13.18 -3.57 -1.02
N ARG A 241 -13.03 -4.83 -1.41
CA ARG A 241 -11.98 -5.75 -0.94
C ARG A 241 -11.92 -6.99 -1.82
N PHE A 242 -10.98 -7.89 -1.52
CA PHE A 242 -10.93 -9.21 -2.13
C PHE A 242 -12.02 -10.13 -1.56
N HIS A 243 -12.88 -10.65 -2.44
CA HIS A 243 -13.95 -11.62 -2.12
C HIS A 243 -13.62 -12.96 -2.77
N PRO A 244 -12.99 -13.92 -2.07
CA PRO A 244 -12.52 -15.17 -2.69
C PRO A 244 -13.63 -16.01 -3.31
N ARG A 245 -14.83 -16.02 -2.71
CA ARG A 245 -15.94 -16.87 -3.15
C ARG A 245 -16.59 -16.41 -4.44
N SER A 246 -16.70 -15.09 -4.65
CA SER A 246 -17.30 -14.46 -5.82
C SER A 246 -16.26 -13.94 -6.82
N TRP A 247 -14.96 -14.16 -6.56
CA TRP A 247 -13.88 -13.58 -7.36
C TRP A 247 -14.01 -13.88 -8.85
N TRP A 248 -14.15 -15.16 -9.22
CA TRP A 248 -14.20 -15.53 -10.63
C TRP A 248 -15.51 -15.11 -11.31
N ASP A 249 -16.62 -15.03 -10.58
CA ASP A 249 -17.87 -14.45 -11.09
C ASP A 249 -17.67 -12.96 -11.36
N THR A 250 -17.08 -12.23 -10.43
CA THR A 250 -16.73 -10.81 -10.60
C THR A 250 -15.78 -10.59 -11.79
N VAL A 251 -14.75 -11.43 -11.96
CA VAL A 251 -13.82 -11.36 -13.11
C VAL A 251 -14.58 -11.53 -14.43
N ARG A 252 -15.49 -12.51 -14.52
CA ARG A 252 -16.29 -12.76 -15.72
C ARG A 252 -17.28 -11.64 -16.00
N GLU A 253 -18.09 -11.26 -15.02
CA GLU A 253 -19.12 -10.24 -15.14
C GLU A 253 -18.54 -8.87 -15.50
N SER A 254 -17.42 -8.50 -14.88
CA SER A 254 -16.71 -7.26 -15.17
C SER A 254 -15.99 -7.25 -16.51
N LYS A 255 -15.83 -8.43 -17.14
CA LYS A 255 -15.03 -8.63 -18.37
C LYS A 255 -13.60 -8.12 -18.19
N ALA A 256 -13.02 -8.35 -17.01
CA ALA A 256 -11.67 -7.92 -16.68
C ALA A 256 -10.66 -8.52 -17.67
N THR A 257 -9.77 -7.67 -18.20
CA THR A 257 -8.67 -8.05 -19.10
C THR A 257 -7.33 -8.09 -18.38
N VAL A 258 -7.23 -7.38 -17.25
CA VAL A 258 -6.06 -7.32 -16.38
C VAL A 258 -6.53 -7.40 -14.94
N ILE A 259 -5.81 -8.13 -14.11
CA ILE A 259 -6.02 -8.13 -12.66
C ILE A 259 -4.77 -7.64 -11.92
N HIS A 260 -4.96 -6.89 -10.83
CA HIS A 260 -3.90 -6.62 -9.88
C HIS A 260 -4.04 -7.53 -8.67
N TYR A 261 -2.92 -8.10 -8.21
CA TYR A 261 -2.91 -9.07 -7.12
C TYR A 261 -1.81 -8.79 -6.09
N LEU A 262 -1.96 -9.40 -4.94
CA LEU A 262 -0.90 -9.65 -3.96
C LEU A 262 -0.81 -11.15 -3.73
N GLY A 263 0.36 -11.66 -3.37
CA GLY A 263 0.64 -13.10 -3.30
C GLY A 263 -0.33 -13.92 -2.45
N VAL A 264 -0.99 -13.32 -1.47
CA VAL A 264 -2.05 -13.96 -0.67
C VAL A 264 -3.28 -14.33 -1.50
N MET A 265 -3.61 -13.59 -2.55
CA MET A 265 -4.80 -13.84 -3.38
C MET A 265 -4.69 -15.16 -4.17
N PRO A 266 -3.61 -15.42 -4.93
CA PRO A 266 -3.40 -16.72 -5.56
C PRO A 266 -3.44 -17.88 -4.57
N ALA A 267 -2.82 -17.74 -3.39
CA ALA A 267 -2.82 -18.79 -2.37
C ALA A 267 -4.23 -19.14 -1.86
N ILE A 268 -5.09 -18.14 -1.73
CA ILE A 268 -6.49 -18.36 -1.33
C ILE A 268 -7.30 -18.99 -2.49
N LEU A 269 -7.14 -18.49 -3.72
CA LEU A 269 -7.87 -18.97 -4.89
C LEU A 269 -7.53 -20.42 -5.23
N MET A 270 -6.28 -20.83 -5.01
CA MET A 270 -5.84 -22.21 -5.23
C MET A 270 -6.44 -23.23 -4.26
N LYS A 271 -7.00 -22.79 -3.12
CA LYS A 271 -7.69 -23.68 -2.16
C LYS A 271 -9.07 -24.13 -2.63
N ALA A 272 -9.66 -23.44 -3.59
CA ALA A 272 -10.95 -23.85 -4.17
C ALA A 272 -10.77 -25.07 -5.08
N GLU A 273 -11.78 -25.96 -5.11
CA GLU A 273 -11.78 -27.10 -6.02
C GLU A 273 -11.68 -26.65 -7.48
N PRO A 274 -10.91 -27.37 -8.34
CA PRO A 274 -10.84 -27.06 -9.76
C PRO A 274 -12.22 -27.14 -10.44
N SER A 275 -12.45 -26.22 -11.36
CA SER A 275 -13.70 -26.10 -12.11
C SER A 275 -13.45 -25.97 -13.62
N ALA A 276 -14.35 -26.49 -14.43
CA ALA A 276 -14.33 -26.26 -15.87
C ALA A 276 -14.49 -24.76 -16.27
N GLN A 277 -14.84 -23.92 -15.30
CA GLN A 277 -14.98 -22.47 -15.48
C GLN A 277 -13.69 -21.69 -15.14
N ASP A 278 -12.65 -22.35 -14.63
CA ASP A 278 -11.42 -21.68 -14.17
C ASP A 278 -10.73 -20.88 -15.27
N THR A 279 -10.88 -21.29 -16.54
CA THR A 279 -10.32 -20.61 -17.72
C THR A 279 -11.35 -19.77 -18.49
N GLN A 280 -12.61 -19.68 -18.01
CA GLN A 280 -13.68 -18.94 -18.71
C GLN A 280 -13.68 -17.47 -18.32
N HIS A 281 -12.68 -16.71 -18.77
CA HIS A 281 -12.55 -15.28 -18.54
C HIS A 281 -11.71 -14.61 -19.65
N SER A 282 -11.62 -13.27 -19.61
CA SER A 282 -10.87 -12.48 -20.60
C SER A 282 -9.52 -11.96 -20.06
N VAL A 283 -9.10 -12.40 -18.88
CA VAL A 283 -7.84 -11.96 -18.26
C VAL A 283 -6.66 -12.40 -19.10
N ARG A 284 -5.80 -11.45 -19.47
CA ARG A 284 -4.58 -11.68 -20.25
C ARG A 284 -3.35 -11.83 -19.36
N PHE A 285 -3.31 -11.12 -18.24
CA PHE A 285 -2.26 -11.25 -17.23
C PHE A 285 -2.73 -10.73 -15.86
N GLY A 286 -2.07 -11.19 -14.81
CA GLY A 286 -2.10 -10.60 -13.49
C GLY A 286 -0.82 -9.82 -13.23
N PHE A 287 -0.91 -8.62 -12.64
CA PHE A 287 0.23 -7.81 -12.23
C PHE A 287 0.26 -7.70 -10.71
N GLY A 288 1.38 -8.04 -10.09
CA GLY A 288 1.51 -7.99 -8.64
C GLY A 288 2.88 -8.40 -8.14
N ALA A 289 2.92 -8.85 -6.89
CA ALA A 289 4.14 -9.30 -6.24
C ALA A 289 3.87 -10.34 -5.15
N GLY A 290 4.88 -11.15 -4.85
CA GLY A 290 4.93 -12.01 -3.67
C GLY A 290 4.10 -13.28 -3.78
N ILE A 291 3.90 -13.81 -4.98
CA ILE A 291 3.30 -15.15 -5.11
C ILE A 291 4.19 -16.21 -4.48
N ASP A 292 3.57 -17.17 -3.80
CA ASP A 292 4.28 -18.35 -3.28
C ASP A 292 4.93 -19.11 -4.42
N ARG A 293 6.22 -19.45 -4.24
CA ARG A 293 7.04 -20.13 -5.26
C ARG A 293 6.43 -21.45 -5.73
N SER A 294 5.83 -22.19 -4.82
CA SER A 294 5.21 -23.49 -5.12
C SER A 294 3.87 -23.37 -5.83
N LEU A 295 3.21 -22.21 -5.75
CA LEU A 295 1.89 -21.95 -6.33
C LEU A 295 1.95 -21.22 -7.67
N HIS A 296 3.08 -20.62 -8.06
CA HIS A 296 3.17 -19.77 -9.24
C HIS A 296 2.81 -20.54 -10.53
N GLU A 297 3.56 -21.58 -10.86
CA GLU A 297 3.30 -22.41 -12.05
C GLU A 297 1.93 -23.13 -11.99
N PRO A 298 1.54 -23.79 -10.86
CA PRO A 298 0.22 -24.39 -10.74
C PRO A 298 -0.94 -23.42 -10.96
N PHE A 299 -0.81 -22.16 -10.49
CA PHE A 299 -1.83 -21.13 -10.69
C PHE A 299 -2.00 -20.79 -12.18
N GLU A 300 -0.89 -20.47 -12.86
CA GLU A 300 -0.92 -20.13 -14.29
C GLU A 300 -1.47 -21.27 -15.14
N LYS A 301 -1.08 -22.51 -14.83
CA LYS A 301 -1.58 -23.70 -15.52
C LYS A 301 -3.08 -23.91 -15.29
N ARG A 302 -3.58 -23.65 -14.09
CA ARG A 302 -4.99 -23.83 -13.75
C ARG A 302 -5.87 -22.75 -14.38
N PHE A 303 -5.47 -21.50 -14.26
CA PHE A 303 -6.31 -20.36 -14.67
C PHE A 303 -6.00 -19.83 -16.08
N GLY A 304 -4.89 -20.24 -16.71
CA GLY A 304 -4.61 -20.00 -18.12
C GLY A 304 -4.09 -18.60 -18.47
N PHE A 305 -3.54 -17.86 -17.50
CA PHE A 305 -2.88 -16.58 -17.74
C PHE A 305 -1.67 -16.38 -16.83
N PRO A 306 -0.67 -15.58 -17.25
CA PRO A 306 0.54 -15.34 -16.47
C PRO A 306 0.28 -14.40 -15.28
N LEU A 307 0.94 -14.69 -14.14
CA LEU A 307 1.12 -13.77 -13.03
C LEU A 307 2.50 -13.12 -13.14
N LEU A 308 2.51 -11.82 -13.42
CA LEU A 308 3.75 -11.06 -13.61
C LEU A 308 4.22 -10.51 -12.27
N GLU A 309 5.36 -11.01 -11.80
CA GLU A 309 6.02 -10.52 -10.59
C GLU A 309 6.71 -9.19 -10.89
N ALA A 310 6.38 -8.16 -10.10
CA ALA A 310 6.98 -6.85 -10.19
C ALA A 310 7.55 -6.42 -8.84
N TRP A 311 8.62 -5.65 -8.88
CA TRP A 311 9.18 -5.01 -7.71
C TRP A 311 9.04 -3.49 -7.82
N ALA A 312 8.50 -2.87 -6.78
CA ALA A 312 8.43 -1.43 -6.58
C ALA A 312 8.16 -1.11 -5.11
N MET A 313 8.40 0.13 -4.72
CA MET A 313 8.06 0.70 -3.41
C MET A 313 7.27 1.99 -3.58
N THR A 314 6.62 2.47 -2.52
CA THR A 314 5.98 3.80 -2.54
C THR A 314 7.00 4.89 -2.85
N GLU A 315 8.21 4.75 -2.32
CA GLU A 315 9.30 5.70 -2.52
C GLU A 315 9.85 5.70 -3.94
N THR A 316 9.91 4.54 -4.59
CA THR A 316 10.46 4.44 -5.95
C THR A 316 9.43 4.75 -7.04
N GLY A 317 8.14 4.59 -6.72
CA GLY A 317 7.11 4.70 -7.75
C GLY A 317 7.42 3.83 -8.96
N SER A 318 7.23 4.37 -10.15
CA SER A 318 7.67 3.74 -11.39
C SER A 318 9.03 4.25 -11.89
N GLY A 319 9.66 5.18 -11.19
CA GLY A 319 11.03 5.60 -11.48
C GLY A 319 12.04 4.45 -11.42
N ALA A 320 11.69 3.38 -10.67
CA ALA A 320 12.48 2.15 -10.61
C ALA A 320 11.60 0.90 -10.44
N VAL A 321 10.60 0.71 -11.29
CA VAL A 321 9.87 -0.57 -11.36
C VAL A 321 10.67 -1.58 -12.16
N ILE A 322 10.79 -2.79 -11.62
CA ILE A 322 11.38 -3.93 -12.32
C ILE A 322 10.32 -5.04 -12.40
N ILE A 323 10.11 -5.63 -13.56
CA ILE A 323 9.04 -6.59 -13.80
C ILE A 323 9.50 -7.75 -14.69
N ALA A 324 9.06 -8.96 -14.34
CA ALA A 324 9.25 -10.17 -15.15
C ALA A 324 8.16 -10.30 -16.21
N ASN A 325 8.16 -9.42 -17.24
CA ASN A 325 7.14 -9.38 -18.30
C ASN A 325 7.59 -9.95 -19.65
N HIS A 326 8.75 -10.60 -19.69
CA HIS A 326 9.31 -11.31 -20.85
C HIS A 326 9.83 -12.68 -20.45
N GLU A 327 9.72 -13.67 -21.34
CA GLU A 327 10.33 -14.97 -21.10
C GLU A 327 11.87 -14.92 -21.26
N PRO A 328 12.61 -15.69 -20.48
CA PRO A 328 12.18 -16.54 -19.37
C PRO A 328 11.84 -15.71 -18.12
N ARG A 329 10.71 -16.01 -17.44
CA ARG A 329 10.29 -15.33 -16.21
C ARG A 329 10.79 -15.97 -14.94
N HIS A 330 11.46 -17.12 -15.03
CA HIS A 330 11.95 -17.91 -13.90
C HIS A 330 10.85 -18.16 -12.84
N ILE A 331 9.68 -18.65 -13.29
CA ILE A 331 8.50 -18.92 -12.48
C ILE A 331 8.87 -19.75 -11.25
N GLY A 332 8.32 -19.40 -10.09
CA GLY A 332 8.56 -20.14 -8.83
C GLY A 332 9.89 -19.83 -8.15
N THR A 333 10.63 -18.79 -8.57
CA THR A 333 11.93 -18.43 -7.98
C THR A 333 11.94 -17.07 -7.30
N SER A 334 10.78 -16.41 -7.18
CA SER A 334 10.64 -14.99 -6.77
C SER A 334 11.42 -14.02 -7.68
N CYS A 335 11.61 -14.40 -8.94
CA CYS A 335 12.20 -13.55 -9.97
C CYS A 335 11.22 -12.43 -10.31
N PHE A 336 11.71 -11.18 -10.24
CA PHE A 336 10.96 -10.00 -10.68
C PHE A 336 11.55 -9.35 -11.94
N GLY A 337 12.39 -10.07 -12.69
CA GLY A 337 12.90 -9.65 -13.98
C GLY A 337 14.32 -9.10 -13.95
N LYS A 338 14.62 -8.29 -14.96
CA LYS A 338 15.90 -7.56 -15.13
C LYS A 338 15.66 -6.06 -15.09
N GLU A 339 16.73 -5.31 -14.83
CA GLU A 339 16.69 -3.85 -14.97
C GLU A 339 16.20 -3.44 -16.36
N GLN A 340 15.33 -2.43 -16.38
CA GLN A 340 14.82 -1.82 -17.61
C GLN A 340 15.78 -0.72 -18.08
N PRO A 341 15.75 -0.27 -19.34
CA PRO A 341 16.67 0.78 -19.82
C PRO A 341 16.61 2.10 -19.03
N GLU A 342 15.45 2.38 -18.40
CA GLU A 342 15.25 3.58 -17.59
C GLU A 342 15.65 3.41 -16.13
N VAL A 343 16.08 2.20 -15.70
CA VAL A 343 16.40 1.88 -14.29
C VAL A 343 17.84 1.40 -14.18
N GLU A 344 18.63 2.06 -13.37
CA GLU A 344 19.93 1.56 -12.96
C GLU A 344 19.84 0.80 -11.64
N VAL A 345 20.50 -0.35 -11.58
CA VAL A 345 20.50 -1.26 -10.43
C VAL A 345 21.91 -1.54 -9.98
N LYS A 346 22.14 -1.39 -8.67
CA LYS A 346 23.37 -1.80 -8.00
C LYS A 346 23.05 -2.74 -6.84
N LEU A 347 23.82 -3.79 -6.66
CA LEU A 347 23.71 -4.70 -5.51
C LEU A 347 24.94 -4.51 -4.62
N VAL A 348 24.69 -4.19 -3.34
CA VAL A 348 25.77 -3.90 -2.39
C VAL A 348 25.68 -4.85 -1.20
N ASN A 349 26.75 -5.58 -0.94
CA ASN A 349 26.85 -6.50 0.18
C ASN A 349 27.07 -5.76 1.52
N ASP A 350 27.08 -6.50 2.63
CA ASP A 350 27.22 -5.93 3.97
C ASP A 350 28.61 -5.27 4.21
N ALA A 351 29.60 -5.55 3.36
CA ALA A 351 30.90 -4.90 3.38
C ALA A 351 30.94 -3.59 2.57
N GLY A 352 29.82 -3.18 1.94
CA GLY A 352 29.74 -1.99 1.09
C GLY A 352 30.33 -2.18 -0.31
N GLN A 353 30.56 -3.41 -0.73
CA GLN A 353 31.15 -3.76 -2.03
C GLN A 353 30.06 -4.23 -3.01
N ASP A 354 30.33 -4.13 -4.31
CA ASP A 354 29.48 -4.68 -5.34
C ASP A 354 29.38 -6.21 -5.19
N ALA A 355 28.16 -6.71 -5.15
CA ALA A 355 27.90 -8.14 -4.96
C ALA A 355 28.22 -8.97 -6.22
N GLY A 356 28.71 -10.19 -5.98
CA GLY A 356 28.91 -11.18 -7.03
C GLY A 356 27.62 -11.84 -7.50
N VAL A 357 27.77 -12.75 -8.48
CA VAL A 357 26.65 -13.57 -8.96
C VAL A 357 26.13 -14.45 -7.81
N ASP A 358 24.81 -14.51 -7.66
CA ASP A 358 24.08 -15.24 -6.61
C ASP A 358 24.37 -14.82 -5.15
N GLU A 359 25.18 -13.77 -4.95
CA GLU A 359 25.41 -13.20 -3.63
C GLU A 359 24.14 -12.42 -3.17
N HIS A 360 23.78 -12.61 -1.89
CA HIS A 360 22.69 -11.86 -1.28
C HIS A 360 23.15 -10.45 -0.91
N ALA A 361 22.51 -9.42 -1.45
CA ALA A 361 22.94 -8.05 -1.27
C ALA A 361 21.75 -7.08 -1.27
N GLU A 362 21.96 -5.90 -0.72
CA GLU A 362 20.97 -4.83 -0.77
C GLU A 362 20.80 -4.32 -2.20
N LEU A 363 19.53 -4.23 -2.62
CA LEU A 363 19.13 -3.61 -3.88
C LEU A 363 19.18 -2.08 -3.75
N LEU A 364 20.00 -1.44 -4.56
CA LEU A 364 20.04 0.01 -4.75
C LEU A 364 19.52 0.31 -6.15
N VAL A 365 18.70 1.34 -6.27
CA VAL A 365 18.10 1.73 -7.55
C VAL A 365 18.12 3.23 -7.76
N ARG A 366 18.08 3.65 -9.03
CA ARG A 366 17.84 5.02 -9.43
C ARG A 366 17.29 5.06 -10.85
N HIS A 367 16.67 6.16 -11.24
CA HIS A 367 16.30 6.37 -12.62
C HIS A 367 17.58 6.66 -13.46
N ALA A 368 17.68 6.03 -14.63
CA ALA A 368 18.76 6.27 -15.57
C ALA A 368 18.65 7.66 -16.20
N GLY A 369 19.77 8.36 -16.36
CA GLY A 369 19.82 9.67 -16.99
C GLY A 369 20.14 10.82 -16.05
N ALA A 370 19.80 12.06 -16.48
CA ALA A 370 20.24 13.28 -15.79
C ALA A 370 19.57 13.52 -14.44
N ASN A 371 18.35 12.99 -14.23
CA ASN A 371 17.62 13.10 -12.97
C ASN A 371 17.42 11.72 -12.34
N PRO A 372 18.28 11.29 -11.41
CA PRO A 372 18.18 9.97 -10.78
C PRO A 372 16.93 9.77 -9.92
N ARG A 373 16.22 10.86 -9.58
CA ARG A 373 14.97 10.84 -8.79
C ARG A 373 13.71 10.95 -9.65
N TYR A 374 13.82 10.91 -10.98
CA TYR A 374 12.66 11.03 -11.86
C TYR A 374 11.69 9.88 -11.64
N GLY A 375 10.42 10.20 -11.37
CA GLY A 375 9.37 9.21 -11.09
C GLY A 375 9.39 8.63 -9.66
N PHE A 376 10.31 9.08 -8.80
CA PHE A 376 10.37 8.75 -7.37
C PHE A 376 9.53 9.73 -6.54
N PHE A 377 9.40 9.43 -5.25
CA PHE A 377 8.89 10.39 -4.27
C PHE A 377 9.82 11.61 -4.18
N ALA A 378 9.29 12.76 -3.78
CA ALA A 378 10.12 13.95 -3.60
C ALA A 378 10.95 13.82 -2.31
N ASP A 379 10.26 13.71 -1.17
CA ASP A 379 10.90 13.65 0.15
C ASP A 379 9.98 12.95 1.16
N TYR A 380 10.52 12.58 2.31
CA TYR A 380 9.71 12.28 3.49
C TYR A 380 9.28 13.58 4.17
N LEU A 381 7.97 13.73 4.40
CA LEU A 381 7.43 14.93 5.06
C LEU A 381 8.08 15.13 6.44
N LYS A 382 8.65 16.32 6.68
CA LYS A 382 9.30 16.71 7.96
C LYS A 382 10.41 15.76 8.43
N ASP A 383 11.03 15.00 7.52
CA ASP A 383 12.11 14.05 7.86
C ASP A 383 13.21 14.09 6.79
N GLU A 384 13.93 15.20 6.75
CA GLU A 384 15.04 15.42 5.81
C GLU A 384 16.16 14.41 6.03
N ALA A 385 16.45 14.07 7.30
CA ALA A 385 17.49 13.10 7.64
C ALA A 385 17.18 11.71 7.05
N ALA A 386 15.94 11.25 7.16
CA ALA A 386 15.54 9.98 6.54
C ALA A 386 15.55 10.05 5.01
N THR A 387 15.24 11.21 4.42
CA THR A 387 15.35 11.39 2.97
C THR A 387 16.81 11.30 2.50
N GLN A 388 17.73 11.95 3.23
CA GLN A 388 19.16 11.89 2.94
C GLN A 388 19.75 10.48 3.13
N GLU A 389 19.32 9.76 4.19
CA GLU A 389 19.70 8.36 4.42
C GLU A 389 19.22 7.46 3.27
N ALA A 390 17.97 7.64 2.82
CA ALA A 390 17.42 6.84 1.73
C ALA A 390 18.10 7.12 0.38
N TRP A 391 18.63 8.33 0.17
CA TRP A 391 19.32 8.77 -1.04
C TRP A 391 20.82 9.00 -0.79
N ALA A 392 21.49 8.01 -0.25
CA ALA A 392 22.94 8.10 -0.04
C ALA A 392 23.72 7.82 -1.34
N ASP A 393 24.84 8.53 -1.55
CA ASP A 393 25.78 8.34 -2.66
C ASP A 393 25.15 8.35 -4.07
N GLY A 394 24.02 9.06 -4.23
CA GLY A 394 23.30 9.17 -5.51
C GLY A 394 22.48 7.95 -5.88
N TRP A 395 22.24 7.05 -4.92
CA TRP A 395 21.40 5.85 -5.06
C TRP A 395 20.30 5.83 -4.00
N PHE A 396 19.15 5.29 -4.38
CA PHE A 396 18.07 4.99 -3.44
C PHE A 396 18.32 3.63 -2.79
N HIS A 397 18.48 3.64 -1.46
CA HIS A 397 18.67 2.46 -0.63
C HIS A 397 17.31 1.83 -0.29
N THR A 398 17.00 0.71 -0.92
CA THR A 398 15.67 0.10 -0.82
C THR A 398 15.45 -0.65 0.51
N GLY A 399 16.53 -1.10 1.13
CA GLY A 399 16.48 -2.01 2.27
C GLY A 399 15.97 -3.42 1.93
N ASP A 400 15.78 -3.73 0.65
CA ASP A 400 15.41 -5.06 0.17
C ASP A 400 16.67 -5.85 -0.21
N VAL A 401 16.76 -7.10 0.22
CA VAL A 401 17.84 -8.02 -0.12
C VAL A 401 17.41 -8.86 -1.31
N VAL A 402 18.23 -8.87 -2.33
CA VAL A 402 18.02 -9.62 -3.57
C VAL A 402 19.29 -10.38 -3.95
N ARG A 403 19.21 -11.28 -4.92
CA ARG A 403 20.36 -11.82 -5.64
C ARG A 403 20.22 -11.59 -7.12
N ARG A 404 21.34 -11.46 -7.83
CA ARG A 404 21.39 -11.42 -9.29
C ARG A 404 22.00 -12.73 -9.77
N ASP A 405 21.29 -13.47 -10.62
CA ASP A 405 21.82 -14.71 -11.20
C ASP A 405 22.82 -14.44 -12.35
N ALA A 406 23.41 -15.50 -12.89
CA ALA A 406 24.42 -15.41 -13.95
C ALA A 406 23.89 -14.80 -15.25
N ASP A 407 22.59 -14.87 -15.49
CA ASP A 407 21.92 -14.28 -16.65
C ASP A 407 21.43 -12.85 -16.40
N GLY A 408 21.64 -12.30 -15.19
CA GLY A 408 21.29 -10.95 -14.79
C GLY A 408 19.88 -10.77 -14.26
N TYR A 409 19.12 -11.85 -14.01
CA TYR A 409 17.81 -11.76 -13.40
C TYR A 409 17.90 -11.52 -11.90
N LEU A 410 16.95 -10.73 -11.40
CA LEU A 410 16.87 -10.33 -10.00
C LEU A 410 15.81 -11.17 -9.29
N HIS A 411 16.20 -11.75 -8.16
CA HIS A 411 15.34 -12.60 -7.34
C HIS A 411 15.21 -12.00 -5.94
N PHE A 412 13.98 -11.80 -5.49
CA PHE A 412 13.71 -11.30 -4.15
C PHE A 412 14.04 -12.36 -3.09
N ILE A 413 14.77 -11.96 -2.06
CA ILE A 413 15.16 -12.82 -0.94
C ILE A 413 14.39 -12.43 0.32
N ASP A 414 14.54 -11.16 0.80
CA ASP A 414 13.90 -10.69 2.03
C ASP A 414 14.04 -9.15 2.18
N ARG A 415 13.48 -8.60 3.25
CA ARG A 415 13.79 -7.23 3.68
C ARG A 415 14.91 -7.19 4.72
N LYS A 416 15.83 -6.25 4.56
CA LYS A 416 16.96 -6.05 5.49
C LYS A 416 16.47 -5.72 6.91
N LYS A 417 15.32 -5.06 7.05
CA LYS A 417 14.77 -4.60 8.34
C LYS A 417 13.51 -5.35 8.80
N ASN A 418 13.22 -6.55 8.30
CA ASN A 418 12.13 -7.42 8.75
C ASN A 418 10.75 -6.76 8.88
N VAL A 419 10.23 -6.27 7.78
CA VAL A 419 8.82 -5.89 7.69
C VAL A 419 7.97 -7.16 7.59
N ILE A 420 6.98 -7.29 8.44
CA ILE A 420 6.04 -8.41 8.45
C ILE A 420 5.02 -8.18 7.35
N ARG A 421 4.88 -9.12 6.41
CA ARG A 421 3.95 -9.02 5.29
C ARG A 421 2.70 -9.85 5.54
N ARG A 422 1.66 -9.19 6.04
CA ARG A 422 0.40 -9.86 6.36
C ARG A 422 -0.72 -9.41 5.43
N SER A 423 -1.23 -10.33 4.60
CA SER A 423 -2.37 -10.09 3.69
C SER A 423 -2.22 -8.84 2.81
N GLY A 424 -1.00 -8.55 2.37
CA GLY A 424 -0.69 -7.37 1.56
C GLY A 424 -0.34 -6.10 2.34
N GLU A 425 -0.54 -6.11 3.64
CA GLU A 425 -0.13 -5.00 4.53
C GLU A 425 1.32 -5.19 4.97
N ASN A 426 2.09 -4.11 4.91
CA ASN A 426 3.44 -4.05 5.43
C ASN A 426 3.41 -3.53 6.86
N ILE A 427 3.84 -4.36 7.80
CA ILE A 427 3.81 -4.05 9.23
C ILE A 427 5.24 -3.88 9.72
N ALA A 428 5.57 -2.70 10.22
CA ALA A 428 6.86 -2.47 10.86
C ALA A 428 6.86 -3.12 12.26
N ALA A 429 7.76 -4.06 12.49
CA ALA A 429 7.90 -4.71 13.79
C ALA A 429 8.08 -3.68 14.94
N VAL A 430 8.89 -2.65 14.69
CA VAL A 430 9.16 -1.59 15.68
C VAL A 430 7.95 -0.72 16.03
N GLU A 431 7.00 -0.55 15.10
CA GLU A 431 5.74 0.17 15.38
C GLU A 431 4.89 -0.62 16.40
N VAL A 432 4.79 -1.93 16.18
CA VAL A 432 4.05 -2.83 17.09
C VAL A 432 4.75 -2.90 18.44
N GLU A 433 6.07 -3.05 18.47
CA GLU A 433 6.87 -3.04 19.69
C GLU A 433 6.67 -1.77 20.53
N ALA A 434 6.68 -0.60 19.89
CA ALA A 434 6.48 0.68 20.56
C ALA A 434 5.12 0.78 21.25
N VAL A 435 4.08 0.20 20.66
CA VAL A 435 2.75 0.14 21.29
C VAL A 435 2.68 -0.89 22.41
N LEU A 436 3.26 -2.07 22.22
CA LEU A 436 3.29 -3.12 23.26
C LEU A 436 4.04 -2.67 24.51
N LEU A 437 5.13 -1.93 24.37
CA LEU A 437 5.92 -1.38 25.49
C LEU A 437 5.15 -0.37 26.34
N GLN A 438 4.05 0.19 25.88
CA GLN A 438 3.20 1.08 26.65
C GLN A 438 2.22 0.32 27.58
N HIS A 439 2.07 -0.99 27.38
CA HIS A 439 1.18 -1.80 28.21
C HIS A 439 1.81 -2.11 29.58
N PRO A 440 1.09 -1.94 30.70
CA PRO A 440 1.67 -2.11 32.06
C PRO A 440 2.25 -3.51 32.34
N ALA A 441 1.74 -4.54 31.67
CA ALA A 441 2.24 -5.92 31.86
C ALA A 441 3.52 -6.21 31.06
N VAL A 442 4.00 -5.29 30.19
CA VAL A 442 5.12 -5.49 29.29
C VAL A 442 6.36 -4.75 29.77
N LYS A 443 7.42 -5.47 30.12
CA LYS A 443 8.74 -4.92 30.41
C LYS A 443 9.59 -4.74 29.15
N ALA A 444 9.54 -5.72 28.24
CA ALA A 444 10.22 -5.67 26.97
C ALA A 444 9.42 -6.44 25.91
N ALA A 445 9.47 -5.97 24.68
CA ALA A 445 8.79 -6.59 23.56
C ALA A 445 9.72 -6.66 22.34
N ALA A 446 9.65 -7.78 21.61
CA ALA A 446 10.28 -7.93 20.30
C ALA A 446 9.27 -8.60 19.36
N VAL A 447 9.12 -8.05 18.17
CA VAL A 447 8.11 -8.51 17.22
C VAL A 447 8.78 -9.07 15.97
N ALA A 448 8.30 -10.21 15.50
CA ALA A 448 8.80 -10.89 14.30
C ALA A 448 7.65 -11.46 13.47
N ALA A 449 7.96 -11.76 12.21
CA ALA A 449 7.09 -12.55 11.34
C ALA A 449 7.16 -14.03 11.72
N VAL A 450 6.01 -14.69 11.71
CA VAL A 450 5.92 -16.15 11.63
C VAL A 450 5.14 -16.54 10.38
N PRO A 451 5.53 -17.59 9.65
CA PRO A 451 4.83 -17.99 8.44
C PRO A 451 3.37 -18.34 8.71
N ASP A 452 2.46 -17.81 7.89
CA ASP A 452 1.03 -18.15 7.87
C ASP A 452 0.64 -18.65 6.48
N ALA A 453 0.06 -19.84 6.40
CA ALA A 453 -0.27 -20.51 5.13
C ALA A 453 -1.29 -19.75 4.26
N VAL A 454 -2.03 -18.79 4.84
CA VAL A 454 -3.08 -18.04 4.14
C VAL A 454 -2.68 -16.58 3.94
N ARG A 455 -1.96 -16.00 4.92
CA ARG A 455 -1.71 -14.55 4.99
C ARG A 455 -0.29 -14.14 4.61
N GLY A 456 0.57 -15.11 4.31
CA GLY A 456 2.00 -14.92 4.12
C GLY A 456 2.71 -14.96 5.47
N ASP A 457 2.61 -13.86 6.22
CA ASP A 457 3.10 -13.78 7.59
C ASP A 457 1.98 -13.51 8.58
N GLU A 458 2.21 -13.88 9.84
CA GLU A 458 1.46 -13.41 10.99
C GLU A 458 2.41 -12.75 12.00
N VAL A 459 1.87 -11.82 12.78
CA VAL A 459 2.63 -11.05 13.78
C VAL A 459 2.80 -11.89 15.05
N LEU A 460 4.03 -12.20 15.41
CA LEU A 460 4.39 -12.79 16.69
C LEU A 460 5.03 -11.72 17.58
N ALA A 461 4.57 -11.58 18.82
CA ALA A 461 5.19 -10.76 19.86
C ALA A 461 5.87 -11.67 20.88
N CYS A 462 7.18 -11.52 21.08
CA CYS A 462 7.91 -12.06 22.20
C CYS A 462 7.87 -11.04 23.33
N ILE A 463 7.30 -11.40 24.47
CA ILE A 463 7.04 -10.53 25.61
C ILE A 463 7.85 -10.99 26.82
N VAL A 464 8.62 -10.06 27.39
CA VAL A 464 9.14 -10.18 28.75
C VAL A 464 8.18 -9.40 29.66
N THR A 465 7.60 -10.07 30.62
CA THR A 465 6.59 -9.47 31.52
C THR A 465 7.21 -8.48 32.52
N ALA A 466 6.41 -7.50 32.93
CA ALA A 466 6.77 -6.60 34.02
C ALA A 466 6.80 -7.33 35.37
N GLU A 467 7.49 -6.75 36.35
CA GLU A 467 7.61 -7.34 37.67
C GLU A 467 6.23 -7.52 38.33
N GLY A 468 6.01 -8.70 38.91
CA GLY A 468 4.74 -9.07 39.56
C GLY A 468 3.67 -9.62 38.63
N ILE A 469 3.90 -9.64 37.30
CA ILE A 469 2.98 -10.27 36.35
C ILE A 469 3.35 -11.75 36.22
N GLN A 470 2.44 -12.62 36.66
CA GLN A 470 2.61 -14.07 36.58
C GLN A 470 2.00 -14.64 35.31
N VAL A 471 2.76 -15.50 34.64
CA VAL A 471 2.36 -16.22 33.41
C VAL A 471 2.70 -17.70 33.51
N ASP A 472 2.74 -18.25 34.70
CA ASP A 472 3.19 -19.61 34.99
C ASP A 472 2.17 -20.67 34.58
N THR A 473 0.88 -20.31 34.56
CA THR A 473 -0.20 -21.20 34.14
C THR A 473 -0.73 -20.84 32.76
N ALA A 474 -1.34 -21.81 32.06
CA ALA A 474 -1.95 -21.57 30.75
C ALA A 474 -3.02 -20.48 30.83
N ASP A 475 -3.90 -20.49 31.83
CA ASP A 475 -4.96 -19.51 32.02
C ASP A 475 -4.40 -18.09 32.26
N ALA A 476 -3.32 -17.99 33.05
CA ALA A 476 -2.67 -16.69 33.32
C ALA A 476 -2.01 -16.14 32.04
N ARG A 477 -1.36 -17.00 31.25
CA ARG A 477 -0.81 -16.63 29.94
C ARG A 477 -1.89 -16.15 28.97
N GLU A 478 -2.96 -16.93 28.83
CA GLU A 478 -4.07 -16.59 27.94
C GLU A 478 -4.70 -15.24 28.32
N LYS A 479 -5.01 -15.04 29.60
CA LYS A 479 -5.55 -13.77 30.11
C LYS A 479 -4.63 -12.60 29.80
N THR A 480 -3.34 -12.71 30.14
CA THR A 480 -2.37 -11.62 29.95
C THR A 480 -2.15 -11.33 28.45
N ALA A 481 -2.05 -12.37 27.62
CA ALA A 481 -1.95 -12.21 26.17
C ALA A 481 -3.17 -11.51 25.57
N HIS A 482 -4.38 -11.89 26.00
CA HIS A 482 -5.61 -11.25 25.55
C HIS A 482 -5.67 -9.77 25.95
N ASP A 483 -5.23 -9.40 27.17
CA ASP A 483 -5.21 -8.01 27.60
C ASP A 483 -4.20 -7.19 26.80
N ILE A 484 -3.00 -7.71 26.54
CA ILE A 484 -1.98 -7.08 25.70
C ILE A 484 -2.51 -6.88 24.25
N VAL A 485 -3.15 -7.91 23.68
CA VAL A 485 -3.68 -7.82 22.31
C VAL A 485 -4.88 -6.89 22.22
N LYS A 486 -5.75 -6.85 23.23
CA LYS A 486 -6.83 -5.85 23.31
C LYS A 486 -6.27 -4.42 23.33
N TRP A 487 -5.22 -4.20 24.12
CA TRP A 487 -4.49 -2.92 24.11
C TRP A 487 -3.97 -2.59 22.72
N ALA A 488 -3.24 -3.51 22.08
CA ALA A 488 -2.73 -3.31 20.74
C ALA A 488 -3.86 -3.01 19.73
N LEU A 489 -4.99 -3.72 19.80
CA LEU A 489 -6.17 -3.49 18.95
C LEU A 489 -6.85 -2.14 19.22
N SER A 490 -6.67 -1.53 20.37
CA SER A 490 -7.17 -0.18 20.67
C SER A 490 -6.27 0.92 20.10
N GLN A 491 -5.00 0.62 19.84
CA GLN A 491 -3.99 1.58 19.40
C GLN A 491 -3.59 1.44 17.94
N LEU A 492 -3.72 0.23 17.36
CA LEU A 492 -3.28 -0.13 16.00
C LEU A 492 -4.42 -0.74 15.18
N ALA A 493 -4.27 -0.65 13.87
CA ALA A 493 -5.12 -1.39 12.95
C ALA A 493 -5.08 -2.91 13.27
N TYR A 494 -6.22 -3.58 13.13
CA TYR A 494 -6.39 -4.98 13.54
C TYR A 494 -5.34 -5.94 12.96
N TYR A 495 -4.87 -5.69 11.75
CA TYR A 495 -3.88 -6.53 11.09
C TYR A 495 -2.48 -6.39 11.68
N LYS A 496 -2.16 -5.28 12.34
CA LYS A 496 -0.88 -5.02 13.01
C LYS A 496 -0.78 -5.66 14.39
N ALA A 497 -1.90 -5.87 15.07
CA ALA A 497 -1.89 -6.49 16.40
C ALA A 497 -1.30 -7.91 16.35
N PRO A 498 -0.65 -8.40 17.43
CA PRO A 498 -0.10 -9.74 17.46
C PRO A 498 -1.16 -10.83 17.25
N GLY A 499 -0.88 -11.77 16.36
CA GLY A 499 -1.64 -13.02 16.19
C GLY A 499 -1.10 -14.14 17.09
N TYR A 500 0.13 -13.97 17.57
CA TYR A 500 0.77 -14.84 18.55
C TYR A 500 1.47 -14.00 19.61
N VAL A 501 1.34 -14.39 20.86
CA VAL A 501 2.06 -13.78 22.00
C VAL A 501 2.84 -14.87 22.71
N ALA A 502 4.17 -14.84 22.63
CA ALA A 502 5.05 -15.76 23.31
C ALA A 502 5.69 -15.06 24.52
N PHE A 503 5.53 -15.63 25.70
CA PHE A 503 6.18 -15.15 26.91
C PHE A 503 7.57 -15.78 27.00
N VAL A 504 8.59 -14.92 27.15
CA VAL A 504 10.00 -15.34 27.18
C VAL A 504 10.72 -14.71 28.39
N ASP A 505 11.69 -15.40 28.93
CA ASP A 505 12.47 -14.90 30.07
C ASP A 505 13.37 -13.72 29.67
N ALA A 506 13.90 -13.73 28.44
CA ALA A 506 14.76 -12.69 27.91
C ALA A 506 14.65 -12.61 26.39
N LEU A 507 14.83 -11.40 25.84
CA LEU A 507 14.96 -11.17 24.41
C LEU A 507 16.41 -11.38 23.95
N PRO A 508 16.63 -11.82 22.68
CA PRO A 508 17.96 -11.84 22.11
C PRO A 508 18.46 -10.41 21.89
N LEU A 509 19.43 -9.99 22.71
CA LEU A 509 19.98 -8.63 22.67
C LEU A 509 21.46 -8.65 22.28
N THR A 510 21.91 -7.58 21.61
CA THR A 510 23.33 -7.29 21.41
C THR A 510 23.98 -6.82 22.71
N ALA A 511 25.30 -6.73 22.76
CA ALA A 511 26.04 -6.13 23.88
C ALA A 511 25.65 -4.67 24.17
N THR A 512 25.01 -3.98 23.21
CA THR A 512 24.49 -2.62 23.33
C THR A 512 22.99 -2.55 23.58
N ASN A 513 22.37 -3.64 24.06
CA ASN A 513 20.94 -3.79 24.35
C ASN A 513 20.00 -3.58 23.14
N LYS A 514 20.48 -3.80 21.92
CA LYS A 514 19.62 -3.78 20.71
C LYS A 514 19.14 -5.21 20.40
N ILE A 515 17.88 -5.33 19.97
CA ILE A 515 17.31 -6.63 19.56
C ILE A 515 18.13 -7.22 18.41
N GLN A 516 18.61 -8.44 18.58
CA GLN A 516 19.28 -9.22 17.53
C GLN A 516 18.22 -9.80 16.60
N ARG A 517 17.81 -9.04 15.60
CA ARG A 517 16.74 -9.41 14.66
C ARG A 517 16.99 -10.74 13.94
N GLY A 518 18.25 -11.04 13.61
CA GLY A 518 18.62 -12.30 12.98
C GLY A 518 18.36 -13.52 13.87
N GLU A 519 18.66 -13.42 15.16
CA GLU A 519 18.39 -14.50 16.12
C GLU A 519 16.89 -14.60 16.43
N LEU A 520 16.21 -13.45 16.58
CA LEU A 520 14.77 -13.42 16.75
C LEU A 520 14.05 -14.10 15.59
N LYS A 521 14.48 -13.85 14.34
CA LYS A 521 13.92 -14.46 13.13
C LYS A 521 14.08 -15.98 13.09
N LYS A 522 15.19 -16.52 13.61
CA LYS A 522 15.39 -17.97 13.74
C LYS A 522 14.52 -18.58 14.83
N LEU A 523 14.32 -17.86 15.91
CA LEU A 523 13.53 -18.31 17.07
C LEU A 523 12.03 -18.24 16.79
N ALA A 524 11.55 -17.17 16.18
CA ALA A 524 10.12 -16.88 16.02
C ALA A 524 9.29 -18.03 15.41
N PRO A 525 9.72 -18.73 14.34
CA PRO A 525 8.94 -19.84 13.76
C PRO A 525 8.75 -21.04 14.69
N THR A 526 9.59 -21.18 15.74
CA THR A 526 9.52 -22.32 16.68
C THR A 526 8.58 -22.04 17.86
N LEU A 527 8.21 -20.77 18.09
CA LEU A 527 7.45 -20.36 19.27
C LEU A 527 5.95 -20.68 19.22
N PRO A 528 5.25 -20.60 18.07
CA PRO A 528 3.81 -20.84 18.02
C PRO A 528 3.35 -22.19 18.57
N ASP A 529 4.21 -23.21 18.51
CA ASP A 529 3.92 -24.57 18.96
C ASP A 529 4.36 -24.83 20.42
N THR A 530 4.88 -23.81 21.12
CA THR A 530 5.33 -23.96 22.51
C THR A 530 4.21 -23.65 23.51
N PRO A 531 4.25 -24.22 24.72
CA PRO A 531 3.27 -23.92 25.78
C PRO A 531 3.26 -22.47 26.25
N GLU A 532 4.36 -21.75 26.05
CA GLU A 532 4.52 -20.34 26.41
C GLU A 532 3.89 -19.38 25.41
N CYS A 533 3.44 -19.88 24.25
CA CYS A 533 2.83 -19.09 23.20
C CYS A 533 1.30 -19.22 23.21
N VAL A 534 0.64 -18.09 23.13
CA VAL A 534 -0.82 -17.97 23.03
C VAL A 534 -1.21 -17.54 21.62
N ASN A 535 -2.09 -18.31 20.98
CA ASN A 535 -2.68 -17.95 19.69
C ASN A 535 -3.84 -16.97 19.90
N THR A 536 -3.66 -15.74 19.43
CA THR A 536 -4.62 -14.64 19.51
C THR A 536 -5.20 -14.23 18.16
N CYS A 537 -4.95 -15.01 17.09
CA CYS A 537 -5.44 -14.72 15.74
C CYS A 537 -6.97 -14.53 15.67
N HIS A 538 -7.72 -15.22 16.53
CA HIS A 538 -9.19 -15.12 16.59
C HIS A 538 -9.68 -13.75 17.06
N MET A 539 -8.85 -12.97 17.75
CA MET A 539 -9.15 -11.61 18.22
C MET A 539 -9.02 -10.55 17.11
N LYS A 540 -8.27 -10.85 16.05
CA LYS A 540 -7.96 -9.94 14.93
C LYS A 540 -9.12 -9.90 13.93
N LYS A 541 -10.24 -9.35 14.33
CA LYS A 541 -11.38 -9.14 13.43
C LYS A 541 -11.39 -7.71 12.91
N ARG A 542 -11.62 -7.54 11.60
CA ARG A 542 -11.96 -6.24 11.04
C ARG A 542 -13.24 -5.79 11.73
N GLN A 543 -13.16 -4.72 12.50
CA GLN A 543 -14.37 -4.15 13.09
C GLN A 543 -15.16 -3.49 11.96
N GLU A 544 -16.41 -3.88 11.83
CA GLU A 544 -17.34 -3.10 11.03
C GLU A 544 -17.43 -1.70 11.64
N PRO A 545 -17.52 -0.65 10.81
CA PRO A 545 -17.71 0.69 11.33
C PRO A 545 -18.99 0.71 12.19
N ALA A 546 -18.85 1.16 13.45
CA ALA A 546 -19.99 1.38 14.33
C ALA A 546 -20.93 2.44 13.75
#